data_e1f6d87bab5272cb36baaa30ef7d2655
#
_entry.id   e1f6d87bab5272cb36baaa30ef7d2655
#
_cell.length_a   1.000
_cell.length_b   1.000
_cell.length_c   1.000
_cell.angle_alpha   90.00
_cell.angle_beta   90.00
_cell.angle_gamma   90.00
#
_symmetry.space_group_name_H-M   'P 1'
#
loop_
_entity.id
_entity.type
_entity.pdbx_description
1 polymer ?
#
loop_
_entity_poly.entity_id
_entity_poly.type
_entity_poly.pdbx_seq_one_letter_code
_entity_poly.pdbx_strand_id
1 'polypeptide(L)'
;APDRTNSPKLLEIAGKIEAAQGDEIAFMQQWLTSRGESIDRSHPHGGHHTMKGMATEAQMAALAAATGVEFDRQFLSLMIAHHEGAIDMVETLMEQPGSAYDPTLFEFTTDVSNDQSKEIELMHGLLLGLSDDPRANLAAGLYDAEEAIWNLRKVAVLTKPPGFYDPANPAELPPERFLPTAVETTTDETVAEEQQTPVHHHGKEDSDASDDMVTKPMAKADENASEEKVRETDETPDSRSPLLSFSNTDVAFRDDIMVAGSYHGFNIYALGADGQPDLTASVVCPGGQGDVSIVDDLLIMSVEETRGRVDCGLEGVTAEISYERFRGLRIFDISDLTRPKQVGAVQTCRGSHTHSVVSGPDADGKLIVYNSGISRVRDEEELPGCFDESPGDDRTALFRIDVIEIPVNDPAASRIIDSPAVFADPETGALSGLWRGGDHGENTQETYRTDQCHDITVFPSLNLAAGACSGNGILFDIADPNAPERIDAVSDS
;
A
#
# COMPACT_ATOMS: atom_id res chain seq x y z
N ALA A 1 -3.86 18.31 39.37
CA ALA A 1 -4.90 17.99 38.39
C ALA A 1 -6.33 18.26 38.89
N PRO A 2 -6.77 17.88 40.13
CA PRO A 2 -8.19 17.93 40.50
C PRO A 2 -8.85 19.31 40.38
N ASP A 3 -8.09 20.39 40.61
CA ASP A 3 -8.61 21.76 40.55
C ASP A 3 -8.58 22.39 39.15
N ARG A 4 -8.15 21.63 38.12
CA ARG A 4 -7.92 22.15 36.77
C ARG A 4 -8.76 21.49 35.68
N THR A 5 -9.29 20.30 35.95
CA THR A 5 -10.16 19.55 35.05
C THR A 5 -11.47 19.15 35.70
N ASN A 6 -12.53 19.06 34.90
CA ASN A 6 -13.81 18.50 35.31
C ASN A 6 -14.03 17.10 34.70
N SER A 7 -13.05 16.53 34.01
CA SER A 7 -13.15 15.22 33.40
C SER A 7 -12.90 14.10 34.43
N PRO A 8 -13.91 13.30 34.80
CA PRO A 8 -13.73 12.20 35.75
C PRO A 8 -12.78 11.13 35.19
N LYS A 9 -12.84 10.89 33.86
CA LYS A 9 -11.97 9.92 33.17
C LYS A 9 -10.49 10.35 33.22
N LEU A 10 -10.22 11.66 33.03
CA LEU A 10 -8.86 12.17 33.12
C LEU A 10 -8.31 12.06 34.54
N LEU A 11 -9.14 12.35 35.55
CA LEU A 11 -8.73 12.19 36.94
C LEU A 11 -8.47 10.73 37.33
N GLU A 12 -9.27 9.81 36.79
CA GLU A 12 -9.08 8.37 37.01
C GLU A 12 -7.76 7.88 36.40
N ILE A 13 -7.48 8.22 35.13
CA ILE A 13 -6.24 7.79 34.47
C ILE A 13 -5.01 8.44 35.12
N ALA A 14 -5.07 9.74 35.47
CA ALA A 14 -3.98 10.41 36.15
C ALA A 14 -3.66 9.75 37.51
N GLY A 15 -4.68 9.31 38.26
CA GLY A 15 -4.49 8.60 39.52
C GLY A 15 -3.90 7.20 39.33
N LYS A 16 -4.27 6.47 38.27
CA LYS A 16 -3.68 5.18 37.93
C LYS A 16 -2.21 5.32 37.56
N ILE A 17 -1.89 6.28 36.67
CA ILE A 17 -0.52 6.58 36.27
C ILE A 17 0.35 6.96 37.48
N GLU A 18 -0.15 7.83 38.38
CA GLU A 18 0.59 8.23 39.59
C GLU A 18 0.93 7.02 40.47
N ALA A 19 -0.02 6.09 40.64
CA ALA A 19 0.18 4.88 41.43
C ALA A 19 1.18 3.94 40.77
N ALA A 20 1.01 3.62 39.47
CA ALA A 20 1.88 2.73 38.74
C ALA A 20 3.32 3.25 38.69
N GLN A 21 3.53 4.51 38.33
CA GLN A 21 4.86 5.11 38.30
C GLN A 21 5.52 5.17 39.67
N GLY A 22 4.72 5.31 40.73
CA GLY A 22 5.22 5.24 42.13
C GLY A 22 5.82 3.85 42.42
N ASP A 23 5.14 2.79 42.05
CA ASP A 23 5.59 1.39 42.22
C ASP A 23 6.80 1.09 41.34
N GLU A 24 6.81 1.54 40.08
CA GLU A 24 7.94 1.41 39.16
C GLU A 24 9.21 2.08 39.69
N ILE A 25 9.11 3.29 40.18
CA ILE A 25 10.22 4.03 40.80
C ILE A 25 10.74 3.29 42.03
N ALA A 26 9.86 2.80 42.89
CA ALA A 26 10.23 2.04 44.06
C ALA A 26 10.98 0.74 43.68
N PHE A 27 10.49 0.03 42.68
CA PHE A 27 11.13 -1.16 42.14
C PHE A 27 12.56 -0.86 41.60
N MET A 28 12.70 0.16 40.76
CA MET A 28 14.00 0.55 40.18
C MET A 28 15.01 0.92 41.28
N GLN A 29 14.58 1.66 42.29
CA GLN A 29 15.42 2.02 43.45
C GLN A 29 15.87 0.79 44.24
N GLN A 30 14.97 -0.17 44.47
CA GLN A 30 15.28 -1.41 45.15
C GLN A 30 16.23 -2.27 44.33
N TRP A 31 16.00 -2.38 43.01
CA TRP A 31 16.81 -3.16 42.09
C TRP A 31 18.25 -2.64 42.05
N LEU A 32 18.45 -1.31 41.90
CA LEU A 32 19.76 -0.66 41.95
C LEU A 32 20.47 -0.86 43.30
N THR A 33 19.76 -0.60 44.42
CA THR A 33 20.32 -0.74 45.74
C THR A 33 20.76 -2.17 46.04
N SER A 34 20.02 -3.18 45.59
CA SER A 34 20.38 -4.60 45.76
C SER A 34 21.67 -4.99 45.02
N ARG A 35 22.07 -4.20 44.05
CA ARG A 35 23.31 -4.36 43.26
C ARG A 35 24.44 -3.46 43.73
N GLY A 36 24.23 -2.70 44.78
CA GLY A 36 25.20 -1.76 45.35
C GLY A 36 25.36 -0.46 44.56
N GLU A 37 24.44 -0.20 43.62
CA GLU A 37 24.41 1.05 42.88
C GLU A 37 23.77 2.18 43.66
N SER A 38 24.29 3.40 43.45
CA SER A 38 23.78 4.60 44.14
C SER A 38 22.50 5.10 43.45
N ILE A 39 21.48 5.38 44.26
CA ILE A 39 20.26 6.08 43.82
C ILE A 39 20.38 7.61 43.95
N ASP A 40 21.55 8.13 44.35
CA ASP A 40 21.79 9.56 44.51
C ASP A 40 22.00 10.21 43.12
N ARG A 41 21.11 11.17 42.80
CA ARG A 41 21.12 11.96 41.57
C ARG A 41 22.13 13.12 41.56
N SER A 42 22.98 13.24 42.57
CA SER A 42 23.89 14.38 42.75
C SER A 42 25.11 14.38 41.81
N HIS A 43 25.27 13.37 40.95
CA HIS A 43 26.32 13.40 39.94
C HIS A 43 25.84 14.16 38.68
N PRO A 44 26.45 15.33 38.38
CA PRO A 44 26.17 16.02 37.13
C PRO A 44 26.82 15.19 35.99
N HIS A 45 26.02 14.34 35.34
CA HIS A 45 26.37 13.87 34.03
C HIS A 45 26.37 15.09 33.10
N GLY A 46 27.57 15.59 32.79
CA GLY A 46 27.80 16.73 31.93
C GLY A 46 27.37 16.39 30.48
N GLY A 47 26.21 16.80 30.17
CA GLY A 47 25.62 16.79 28.84
C GLY A 47 24.12 17.12 28.99
N HIS A 48 23.70 18.25 28.43
CA HIS A 48 22.27 18.59 28.27
C HIS A 48 21.65 17.66 27.21
N HIS A 49 21.61 16.36 27.47
CA HIS A 49 20.70 15.48 26.73
C HIS A 49 19.33 15.65 27.37
N THR A 50 18.46 16.45 26.73
CA THR A 50 17.03 16.41 27.01
C THR A 50 16.58 14.97 26.74
N MET A 51 16.22 14.23 27.81
CA MET A 51 15.67 12.89 27.64
C MET A 51 14.41 12.98 26.79
N LYS A 52 14.29 12.08 25.83
CA LYS A 52 13.11 11.99 24.96
C LYS A 52 11.84 11.86 25.82
N GLY A 53 10.77 12.53 25.41
CA GLY A 53 9.51 12.52 26.15
C GLY A 53 9.41 13.47 27.35
N MET A 54 10.47 14.19 27.72
CA MET A 54 10.43 15.16 28.81
C MET A 54 9.83 16.49 28.37
N ALA A 55 8.82 16.96 29.09
CA ALA A 55 8.23 18.27 28.86
C ALA A 55 9.23 19.41 29.17
N THR A 56 9.29 20.40 28.27
CA THR A 56 10.09 21.61 28.48
C THR A 56 9.51 22.49 29.59
N GLU A 57 10.34 23.40 30.18
CA GLU A 57 9.88 24.37 31.16
C GLU A 57 8.71 25.22 30.64
N ALA A 58 8.74 25.59 29.34
CA ALA A 58 7.67 26.36 28.72
C ALA A 58 6.35 25.57 28.64
N GLN A 59 6.44 24.27 28.26
CA GLN A 59 5.27 23.38 28.24
C GLN A 59 4.69 23.16 29.65
N MET A 60 5.54 22.96 30.66
CA MET A 60 5.11 22.82 32.04
C MET A 60 4.47 24.12 32.59
N ALA A 61 5.00 25.29 32.22
CA ALA A 61 4.40 26.57 32.57
C ALA A 61 3.04 26.76 31.89
N ALA A 62 2.91 26.38 30.60
CA ALA A 62 1.64 26.42 29.89
C ALA A 62 0.60 25.48 30.51
N LEU A 63 0.96 24.26 30.82
CA LEU A 63 0.11 23.28 31.50
C LEU A 63 -0.32 23.81 32.88
N ALA A 64 0.61 24.43 33.61
CA ALA A 64 0.31 25.03 34.93
C ALA A 64 -0.66 26.21 34.84
N ALA A 65 -0.73 26.91 33.74
CA ALA A 65 -1.66 28.04 33.51
C ALA A 65 -3.01 27.59 32.95
N ALA A 66 -3.07 26.43 32.25
CA ALA A 66 -4.27 25.93 31.60
C ALA A 66 -5.33 25.42 32.60
N THR A 67 -6.61 25.45 32.17
CA THR A 67 -7.76 24.90 32.93
C THR A 67 -8.79 24.32 31.94
N GLY A 68 -9.67 23.42 32.39
CA GLY A 68 -10.72 22.83 31.59
C GLY A 68 -10.17 22.01 30.43
N VAL A 69 -10.84 22.03 29.27
CA VAL A 69 -10.47 21.25 28.07
C VAL A 69 -9.05 21.55 27.61
N GLU A 70 -8.57 22.78 27.73
CA GLU A 70 -7.21 23.14 27.34
C GLU A 70 -6.15 22.46 28.24
N PHE A 71 -6.42 22.40 29.55
CA PHE A 71 -5.61 21.61 30.47
C PHE A 71 -5.62 20.13 30.08
N ASP A 72 -6.81 19.59 29.80
CA ASP A 72 -6.98 18.18 29.45
C ASP A 72 -6.18 17.81 28.19
N ARG A 73 -6.23 18.64 27.14
CA ARG A 73 -5.45 18.43 25.90
C ARG A 73 -3.95 18.48 26.16
N GLN A 74 -3.48 19.49 26.85
CA GLN A 74 -2.04 19.64 27.16
C GLN A 74 -1.54 18.51 28.06
N PHE A 75 -2.31 18.14 29.09
CA PHE A 75 -1.95 17.05 29.99
C PHE A 75 -1.82 15.71 29.20
N LEU A 76 -2.82 15.36 28.41
CA LEU A 76 -2.81 14.12 27.63
C LEU A 76 -1.65 14.10 26.62
N SER A 77 -1.45 15.18 25.88
CA SER A 77 -0.37 15.26 24.88
C SER A 77 1.02 15.14 25.51
N LEU A 78 1.26 15.80 26.64
CA LEU A 78 2.54 15.74 27.35
C LEU A 78 2.75 14.37 28.00
N MET A 79 1.69 13.75 28.50
CA MET A 79 1.77 12.45 29.14
C MET A 79 1.99 11.33 28.10
N ILE A 80 1.35 11.41 26.93
CA ILE A 80 1.63 10.52 25.80
C ILE A 80 3.10 10.60 25.40
N ALA A 81 3.62 11.80 25.17
CA ALA A 81 5.03 11.98 24.83
C ALA A 81 5.97 11.44 25.93
N HIS A 82 5.59 11.58 27.20
CA HIS A 82 6.35 11.04 28.32
C HIS A 82 6.39 9.52 28.32
N HIS A 83 5.27 8.86 28.05
CA HIS A 83 5.17 7.42 27.97
C HIS A 83 5.91 6.86 26.75
N GLU A 84 5.80 7.52 25.60
CA GLU A 84 6.61 7.18 24.41
C GLU A 84 8.12 7.24 24.70
N GLY A 85 8.54 8.27 25.46
CA GLY A 85 9.93 8.39 25.92
C GLY A 85 10.36 7.26 26.86
N ALA A 86 9.46 6.74 27.69
CA ALA A 86 9.74 5.60 28.56
C ALA A 86 9.91 4.30 27.75
N ILE A 87 9.05 4.06 26.76
CA ILE A 87 9.19 2.91 25.83
C ILE A 87 10.51 2.97 25.08
N ASP A 88 10.87 4.13 24.52
CA ASP A 88 12.14 4.34 23.82
C ASP A 88 13.38 4.07 24.73
N MET A 89 13.28 4.43 26.00
CA MET A 89 14.34 4.10 26.96
C MET A 89 14.43 2.59 27.24
N VAL A 90 13.31 1.89 27.32
CA VAL A 90 13.27 0.43 27.45
C VAL A 90 13.88 -0.23 26.22
N GLU A 91 13.50 0.18 25.02
CA GLU A 91 14.04 -0.33 23.76
C GLU A 91 15.55 -0.12 23.70
N THR A 92 16.03 1.10 23.98
CA THR A 92 17.45 1.44 24.03
C THR A 92 18.22 0.58 25.06
N LEU A 93 17.61 0.30 26.22
CA LEU A 93 18.20 -0.58 27.22
C LEU A 93 18.29 -2.01 26.72
N MET A 94 17.24 -2.52 26.08
CA MET A 94 17.21 -3.89 25.59
C MET A 94 18.17 -4.14 24.40
N GLU A 95 18.51 -3.12 23.65
CA GLU A 95 19.54 -3.18 22.62
C GLU A 95 20.98 -3.35 23.19
N GLN A 96 21.18 -3.06 24.47
CA GLN A 96 22.50 -3.22 25.09
C GLN A 96 22.82 -4.70 25.31
N PRO A 97 24.03 -5.17 24.92
CA PRO A 97 24.43 -6.55 25.11
C PRO A 97 24.35 -6.97 26.58
N GLY A 98 23.59 -8.02 26.88
CA GLY A 98 23.45 -8.57 28.22
C GLY A 98 22.31 -8.04 29.07
N SER A 99 21.60 -6.99 28.66
CA SER A 99 20.46 -6.44 29.39
C SER A 99 19.35 -7.45 29.61
N ALA A 100 19.11 -8.34 28.66
CA ALA A 100 18.10 -9.40 28.76
C ALA A 100 18.54 -10.60 29.62
N TYR A 101 19.75 -10.64 30.16
CA TYR A 101 20.24 -11.76 30.98
C TYR A 101 19.76 -11.69 32.45
N ASP A 102 19.27 -10.54 32.92
CA ASP A 102 18.63 -10.43 34.22
C ASP A 102 17.12 -10.66 34.06
N PRO A 103 16.58 -11.82 34.50
CA PRO A 103 15.14 -12.12 34.27
C PRO A 103 14.22 -11.10 34.94
N THR A 104 14.62 -10.58 36.11
CA THR A 104 13.82 -9.61 36.86
C THR A 104 13.76 -8.25 36.14
N LEU A 105 14.90 -7.83 35.54
CA LEU A 105 14.94 -6.61 34.75
C LEU A 105 14.14 -6.77 33.46
N PHE A 106 14.28 -7.93 32.79
CA PHE A 106 13.56 -8.23 31.57
C PHE A 106 12.03 -8.24 31.79
N GLU A 107 11.54 -8.92 32.84
CA GLU A 107 10.14 -8.94 33.22
C GLU A 107 9.63 -7.52 33.50
N PHE A 108 10.33 -6.76 34.33
CA PHE A 108 9.98 -5.38 34.67
C PHE A 108 9.90 -4.47 33.43
N THR A 109 10.89 -4.51 32.56
CA THR A 109 10.91 -3.67 31.36
C THR A 109 9.81 -4.06 30.37
N THR A 110 9.49 -5.35 30.27
CA THR A 110 8.37 -5.84 29.46
C THR A 110 7.03 -5.34 30.01
N ASP A 111 6.84 -5.41 31.31
CA ASP A 111 5.63 -4.91 31.98
C ASP A 111 5.48 -3.41 31.78
N VAL A 112 6.54 -2.63 32.00
CA VAL A 112 6.56 -1.18 31.74
C VAL A 112 6.16 -0.88 30.29
N SER A 113 6.78 -1.53 29.31
CA SER A 113 6.48 -1.30 27.90
C SER A 113 5.01 -1.60 27.56
N ASN A 114 4.49 -2.71 28.08
CA ASN A 114 3.10 -3.11 27.85
C ASN A 114 2.10 -2.16 28.51
N ASP A 115 2.35 -1.73 29.75
CA ASP A 115 1.42 -0.88 30.48
C ASP A 115 1.47 0.56 29.94
N GLN A 116 2.65 1.09 29.62
CA GLN A 116 2.78 2.39 28.96
C GLN A 116 2.08 2.42 27.59
N SER A 117 2.18 1.34 26.80
CA SER A 117 1.48 1.24 25.50
C SER A 117 -0.04 1.28 25.65
N LYS A 118 -0.61 0.54 26.61
CA LYS A 118 -2.05 0.57 26.91
C LYS A 118 -2.52 1.94 27.39
N GLU A 119 -1.72 2.60 28.23
CA GLU A 119 -2.03 3.92 28.73
C GLU A 119 -1.98 4.98 27.61
N ILE A 120 -1.03 4.88 26.69
CA ILE A 120 -0.96 5.73 25.48
C ILE A 120 -2.25 5.56 24.65
N GLU A 121 -2.67 4.32 24.37
CA GLU A 121 -3.89 4.06 23.63
C GLU A 121 -5.12 4.67 24.30
N LEU A 122 -5.25 4.50 25.62
CA LEU A 122 -6.34 5.08 26.39
C LEU A 122 -6.31 6.61 26.37
N MET A 123 -5.12 7.22 26.50
CA MET A 123 -4.95 8.67 26.45
C MET A 123 -5.26 9.24 25.07
N HIS A 124 -4.86 8.55 23.98
CA HIS A 124 -5.26 8.91 22.62
C HIS A 124 -6.79 8.91 22.46
N GLY A 125 -7.47 7.88 22.97
CA GLY A 125 -8.93 7.83 22.97
C GLY A 125 -9.58 9.01 23.71
N LEU A 126 -9.02 9.42 24.86
CA LEU A 126 -9.50 10.60 25.57
C LEU A 126 -9.22 11.90 24.81
N LEU A 127 -8.04 12.03 24.20
CA LEU A 127 -7.65 13.19 23.41
C LEU A 127 -8.53 13.37 22.17
N LEU A 128 -8.84 12.27 21.48
CA LEU A 128 -9.82 12.25 20.39
C LEU A 128 -11.19 12.75 20.84
N GLY A 129 -11.63 12.35 22.04
CA GLY A 129 -12.89 12.81 22.64
C GLY A 129 -12.97 14.31 22.92
N LEU A 130 -11.82 15.01 22.94
CA LEU A 130 -11.73 16.47 23.09
C LEU A 130 -11.63 17.22 21.76
N SER A 131 -11.65 16.49 20.65
CA SER A 131 -11.56 17.06 19.30
C SER A 131 -12.90 17.68 18.89
N ASP A 132 -12.85 18.88 18.29
CA ASP A 132 -14.00 19.51 17.64
C ASP A 132 -14.14 19.00 16.17
N ASP A 133 -13.22 18.13 15.72
CA ASP A 133 -13.28 17.53 14.38
C ASP A 133 -14.47 16.57 14.30
N PRO A 134 -15.41 16.78 13.38
CA PRO A 134 -16.59 15.91 13.25
C PRO A 134 -16.24 14.45 12.88
N ARG A 135 -15.01 14.19 12.46
CA ARG A 135 -14.51 12.83 12.17
C ARG A 135 -14.02 12.09 13.42
N ALA A 136 -13.71 12.83 14.47
CA ALA A 136 -13.35 12.23 15.76
C ALA A 136 -14.60 11.60 16.39
N ASN A 137 -14.47 10.42 16.94
CA ASN A 137 -15.55 9.69 17.64
C ASN A 137 -16.68 9.14 16.76
N LEU A 138 -16.47 9.02 15.44
CA LEU A 138 -17.42 8.29 14.61
C LEU A 138 -17.49 6.82 15.05
N ALA A 139 -18.70 6.30 15.20
CA ALA A 139 -18.90 4.91 15.53
C ALA A 139 -18.50 4.02 14.33
N ALA A 140 -17.70 2.99 14.60
CA ALA A 140 -17.40 1.97 13.62
C ALA A 140 -18.64 1.08 13.38
N GLY A 141 -18.81 0.63 12.14
CA GLY A 141 -19.88 -0.27 11.74
C GLY A 141 -19.61 -0.85 10.38
N LEU A 142 -20.09 -2.08 10.11
CA LEU A 142 -19.88 -2.73 8.82
C LEU A 142 -20.75 -2.10 7.72
N TYR A 143 -22.03 -1.80 8.06
CA TYR A 143 -23.00 -1.19 7.15
C TYR A 143 -23.65 0.07 7.73
N ASP A 144 -23.40 0.37 8.98
CA ASP A 144 -24.01 1.40 9.79
C ASP A 144 -22.99 2.29 10.50
N ALA A 145 -21.75 2.34 9.99
CA ALA A 145 -20.74 3.28 10.46
C ALA A 145 -21.27 4.72 10.40
N GLU A 146 -20.97 5.51 11.43
CA GLU A 146 -21.29 6.94 11.43
C GLU A 146 -20.44 7.69 10.39
N GLU A 147 -20.96 8.82 9.92
CA GLU A 147 -20.39 9.58 8.81
C GLU A 147 -20.17 11.04 9.18
N ALA A 148 -19.08 11.61 8.71
CA ALA A 148 -18.84 13.04 8.70
C ALA A 148 -18.82 13.53 7.25
N ILE A 149 -19.73 14.45 6.91
CA ILE A 149 -19.90 14.99 5.55
C ILE A 149 -19.77 16.52 5.63
N TRP A 150 -18.89 17.08 4.79
CA TRP A 150 -18.72 18.52 4.66
C TRP A 150 -18.63 18.93 3.18
N ASN A 151 -19.44 19.93 2.79
CA ASN A 151 -19.55 20.43 1.41
C ASN A 151 -19.97 19.37 0.35
N LEU A 152 -20.44 18.20 0.78
CA LEU A 152 -20.96 17.14 -0.06
C LEU A 152 -22.34 16.72 0.46
N ARG A 153 -23.09 16.05 -0.40
CA ARG A 153 -24.34 15.38 -0.03
C ARG A 153 -24.26 13.92 -0.47
N LYS A 154 -24.39 13.00 0.47
CA LYS A 154 -24.50 11.59 0.13
C LYS A 154 -25.82 11.36 -0.62
N VAL A 155 -25.74 10.86 -1.85
CA VAL A 155 -26.90 10.60 -2.72
C VAL A 155 -27.43 9.20 -2.46
N ALA A 156 -26.56 8.20 -2.50
CA ALA A 156 -26.92 6.80 -2.33
C ALA A 156 -25.80 5.99 -1.70
N VAL A 157 -26.13 4.84 -1.17
CA VAL A 157 -25.22 3.74 -0.84
C VAL A 157 -25.77 2.50 -1.53
N LEU A 158 -24.97 1.90 -2.41
CA LEU A 158 -25.35 0.71 -3.13
C LEU A 158 -24.49 -0.47 -2.67
N THR A 159 -25.12 -1.59 -2.45
CA THR A 159 -24.40 -2.85 -2.28
C THR A 159 -23.93 -3.37 -3.65
N LYS A 160 -22.81 -4.08 -3.67
CA LYS A 160 -22.33 -4.73 -4.89
C LYS A 160 -23.37 -5.69 -5.45
N PRO A 161 -23.60 -5.68 -6.76
CA PRO A 161 -24.59 -6.56 -7.36
C PRO A 161 -24.14 -8.03 -7.36
N PRO A 162 -25.05 -8.99 -7.56
CA PRO A 162 -24.71 -10.39 -7.71
C PRO A 162 -23.64 -10.63 -8.78
N GLY A 163 -22.65 -11.44 -8.47
CA GLY A 163 -21.46 -11.67 -9.31
C GLY A 163 -20.27 -10.77 -8.99
N PHE A 164 -20.44 -9.74 -8.14
CA PHE A 164 -19.40 -8.79 -7.75
C PHE A 164 -19.03 -8.86 -6.27
N TYR A 165 -19.31 -9.96 -5.62
CA TYR A 165 -18.85 -10.31 -4.28
C TYR A 165 -18.74 -11.83 -4.13
N ASP A 166 -17.93 -12.28 -3.18
CA ASP A 166 -17.86 -13.69 -2.83
C ASP A 166 -19.10 -14.09 -1.99
N PRO A 167 -19.98 -14.98 -2.47
CA PRO A 167 -21.14 -15.42 -1.70
C PRO A 167 -20.78 -16.11 -0.38
N ALA A 168 -19.56 -16.67 -0.27
CA ALA A 168 -19.05 -17.28 0.96
C ALA A 168 -18.49 -16.23 1.93
N ASN A 169 -18.15 -15.04 1.45
CA ASN A 169 -17.64 -13.91 2.23
C ASN A 169 -18.30 -12.59 1.77
N PRO A 170 -19.61 -12.43 1.91
CA PRO A 170 -20.32 -11.26 1.37
C PRO A 170 -19.93 -9.94 2.03
N ALA A 171 -19.32 -9.99 3.21
CA ALA A 171 -18.80 -8.83 3.92
C ALA A 171 -17.36 -8.47 3.50
N GLU A 172 -16.75 -9.25 2.61
CA GLU A 172 -15.37 -9.07 2.12
C GLU A 172 -14.34 -8.98 3.27
N LEU A 173 -14.56 -9.74 4.33
CA LEU A 173 -13.64 -9.79 5.46
C LEU A 173 -12.28 -10.34 5.02
N PRO A 174 -11.17 -9.83 5.58
CA PRO A 174 -9.86 -10.39 5.33
C PRO A 174 -9.81 -11.89 5.65
N PRO A 175 -9.06 -12.71 4.91
CA PRO A 175 -8.80 -14.08 5.29
C PRO A 175 -8.20 -14.17 6.69
N GLU A 176 -8.47 -15.27 7.41
CA GLU A 176 -7.99 -15.47 8.79
C GLU A 176 -6.48 -15.22 8.98
N ARG A 177 -5.67 -15.48 7.95
CA ARG A 177 -4.23 -15.20 7.96
C ARG A 177 -3.86 -13.72 8.10
N PHE A 178 -4.80 -12.80 7.84
CA PHE A 178 -4.65 -11.36 8.00
C PHE A 178 -5.37 -10.82 9.23
N LEU A 179 -6.10 -11.67 9.94
CA LEU A 179 -6.67 -11.30 11.23
C LEU A 179 -5.55 -11.37 12.27
N PRO A 180 -5.45 -10.43 13.21
CA PRO A 180 -4.57 -10.58 14.35
C PRO A 180 -4.88 -11.93 15.01
N THR A 181 -3.87 -12.75 15.21
CA THR A 181 -4.04 -14.02 15.94
C THR A 181 -4.63 -13.66 17.29
N ALA A 182 -5.85 -14.10 17.57
CA ALA A 182 -6.41 -13.95 18.89
C ALA A 182 -5.40 -14.56 19.87
N VAL A 183 -4.91 -13.78 20.81
CA VAL A 183 -4.06 -14.29 21.87
C VAL A 183 -4.92 -15.32 22.58
N GLU A 184 -4.62 -16.61 22.37
CA GLU A 184 -5.21 -17.68 23.15
C GLU A 184 -4.82 -17.42 24.61
N THR A 185 -5.75 -16.90 25.37
CA THR A 185 -5.68 -16.95 26.82
C THR A 185 -5.79 -18.43 27.18
N THR A 186 -4.66 -19.11 27.24
CA THR A 186 -4.57 -20.42 27.84
C THR A 186 -4.87 -20.25 29.32
N THR A 187 -6.11 -20.51 29.70
CA THR A 187 -6.44 -20.86 31.08
C THR A 187 -5.86 -22.23 31.34
N ASP A 188 -4.71 -22.21 31.97
CA ASP A 188 -4.05 -23.40 32.47
C ASP A 188 -4.87 -23.99 33.62
N GLU A 189 -5.50 -25.13 33.41
CA GLU A 189 -5.89 -26.07 34.47
C GLU A 189 -5.89 -27.47 33.88
N THR A 190 -4.80 -28.23 34.07
CA THR A 190 -4.79 -29.51 34.82
C THR A 190 -3.45 -30.20 34.68
N VAL A 191 -2.91 -30.47 35.84
CA VAL A 191 -1.77 -31.35 36.15
C VAL A 191 -2.17 -32.82 35.99
N ALA A 192 -1.33 -33.64 35.34
CA ALA A 192 -1.05 -35.04 35.76
C ALA A 192 0.03 -35.68 34.86
N GLU A 193 1.17 -35.86 35.45
CA GLU A 193 1.98 -37.05 35.71
C GLU A 193 2.36 -38.01 34.56
N GLU A 194 3.70 -38.05 34.44
CA GLU A 194 4.59 -39.24 34.34
C GLU A 194 4.49 -40.20 33.14
N GLN A 195 5.57 -40.36 32.38
CA GLN A 195 6.48 -41.51 32.54
C GLN A 195 7.71 -41.45 31.58
N GLN A 196 8.80 -41.97 32.15
CA GLN A 196 10.21 -42.02 31.76
C GLN A 196 10.53 -42.91 30.55
N THR A 197 11.49 -42.44 29.74
CA THR A 197 12.73 -43.05 29.17
C THR A 197 12.70 -44.46 28.56
N PRO A 198 13.72 -44.93 27.77
CA PRO A 198 15.13 -44.55 27.76
C PRO A 198 15.85 -44.46 26.38
N VAL A 199 17.01 -43.87 26.51
CA VAL A 199 18.25 -43.81 25.70
C VAL A 199 18.65 -45.12 24.98
N HIS A 200 19.22 -45.00 23.76
CA HIS A 200 20.33 -45.82 23.31
C HIS A 200 21.28 -45.03 22.37
N HIS A 201 22.56 -45.09 22.80
CA HIS A 201 23.79 -44.69 22.11
C HIS A 201 24.20 -45.72 21.06
N HIS A 202 24.96 -45.23 20.06
CA HIS A 202 26.25 -45.72 19.48
C HIS A 202 26.46 -44.97 18.15
N GLY A 203 27.56 -44.36 17.81
CA GLY A 203 28.95 -44.58 18.11
C GLY A 203 29.75 -44.50 16.80
N LYS A 204 30.67 -43.52 16.67
CA LYS A 204 32.00 -43.50 15.99
C LYS A 204 32.16 -44.30 14.68
N GLU A 205 32.91 -43.82 13.72
CA GLU A 205 34.35 -43.48 13.58
C GLU A 205 34.65 -42.84 12.21
N ASP A 206 35.43 -41.77 12.19
CA ASP A 206 36.76 -41.49 11.72
C ASP A 206 37.20 -41.96 10.32
N SER A 207 37.73 -41.03 9.52
CA SER A 207 39.12 -40.92 9.03
C SER A 207 39.21 -39.94 7.82
N ASP A 208 39.90 -38.87 7.97
CA ASP A 208 41.28 -38.54 7.62
C ASP A 208 41.60 -38.23 6.16
N ALA A 209 42.21 -37.04 6.03
CA ALA A 209 43.36 -36.63 5.21
C ALA A 209 43.12 -36.30 3.73
N SER A 210 43.55 -35.25 3.13
CA SER A 210 44.69 -34.32 3.26
C SER A 210 44.72 -33.42 2.04
N ASP A 211 45.10 -32.16 2.27
CA ASP A 211 45.95 -31.26 1.46
C ASP A 211 45.91 -31.23 -0.08
N ASP A 212 45.58 -30.06 -0.64
CA ASP A 212 46.61 -29.31 -1.35
C ASP A 212 46.22 -27.85 -1.63
N MET A 213 47.11 -26.93 -1.24
CA MET A 213 47.09 -25.49 -1.52
C MET A 213 47.48 -25.19 -2.95
N VAL A 214 46.66 -24.39 -3.67
CA VAL A 214 47.19 -23.52 -4.74
C VAL A 214 46.57 -22.15 -4.64
N THR A 215 47.36 -21.21 -4.21
CA THR A 215 47.11 -19.77 -4.24
C THR A 215 47.16 -19.23 -5.65
N LYS A 216 46.14 -18.40 -6.03
CA LYS A 216 46.33 -17.33 -7.03
C LYS A 216 45.41 -16.15 -6.73
N PRO A 217 45.76 -14.92 -7.14
CA PRO A 217 45.45 -13.71 -6.39
C PRO A 217 44.12 -13.07 -6.77
N MET A 218 43.52 -12.46 -5.76
CA MET A 218 42.33 -11.62 -5.83
C MET A 218 42.51 -10.43 -6.77
N ALA A 219 41.71 -10.37 -7.81
CA ALA A 219 41.29 -9.08 -8.39
C ALA A 219 40.18 -8.51 -7.53
N LYS A 220 40.38 -7.26 -7.09
CA LYS A 220 39.38 -6.49 -6.38
C LYS A 220 38.18 -6.29 -7.34
N ALA A 221 37.09 -6.94 -7.05
CA ALA A 221 35.79 -6.59 -7.65
C ALA A 221 35.22 -5.42 -6.87
N ASP A 222 34.75 -4.41 -7.58
CA ASP A 222 34.02 -3.26 -7.05
C ASP A 222 32.78 -3.75 -6.30
N GLU A 223 32.78 -3.56 -4.99
CA GLU A 223 31.60 -3.65 -4.15
C GLU A 223 30.80 -2.35 -4.35
N ASN A 224 29.94 -2.32 -5.34
CA ASN A 224 28.81 -1.40 -5.46
C ASN A 224 27.85 -1.91 -6.56
N ALA A 225 27.43 -3.16 -6.45
CA ALA A 225 26.18 -3.59 -7.03
C ALA A 225 25.13 -3.49 -5.91
N SER A 226 24.40 -2.38 -5.90
CA SER A 226 23.13 -2.34 -5.21
C SER A 226 22.30 -3.50 -5.73
N GLU A 227 21.94 -4.46 -4.88
CA GLU A 227 21.02 -5.52 -5.20
C GLU A 227 19.73 -4.86 -5.66
N GLU A 228 19.46 -4.97 -6.95
CA GLU A 228 18.20 -4.58 -7.56
C GLU A 228 17.11 -5.42 -6.88
N LYS A 229 16.40 -4.84 -5.91
CA LYS A 229 15.18 -5.43 -5.39
C LYS A 229 14.16 -5.44 -6.53
N VAL A 230 14.21 -6.50 -7.30
CA VAL A 230 13.11 -6.89 -8.18
C VAL A 230 11.87 -6.95 -7.27
N ARG A 231 10.80 -6.30 -7.67
CA ARG A 231 9.48 -6.46 -7.05
C ARG A 231 9.12 -7.93 -7.15
N GLU A 232 9.61 -8.75 -6.20
CA GLU A 232 9.07 -10.08 -5.95
C GLU A 232 7.66 -9.90 -5.39
N THR A 233 6.74 -9.57 -6.29
CA THR A 233 5.40 -10.03 -6.04
C THR A 233 5.50 -11.54 -6.23
N ASP A 234 5.57 -12.24 -5.12
CA ASP A 234 5.44 -13.70 -5.06
C ASP A 234 3.98 -14.08 -5.40
N GLU A 235 3.49 -13.48 -6.49
CA GLU A 235 2.24 -13.86 -7.11
C GLU A 235 2.53 -15.08 -7.96
N THR A 236 2.45 -16.23 -7.31
CA THR A 236 2.13 -17.43 -8.08
C THR A 236 0.89 -17.11 -8.92
N PRO A 237 0.77 -17.61 -10.16
CA PRO A 237 -0.37 -17.31 -11.05
C PRO A 237 -1.76 -17.50 -10.39
N ASP A 238 -1.81 -18.07 -9.21
CA ASP A 238 -3.01 -18.42 -8.44
C ASP A 238 -3.21 -17.54 -7.17
N SER A 239 -2.27 -16.63 -6.83
CA SER A 239 -2.41 -15.78 -5.64
C SER A 239 -3.12 -14.48 -5.97
N ARG A 240 -4.43 -14.56 -6.12
CA ARG A 240 -5.31 -13.40 -6.12
C ARG A 240 -5.27 -12.75 -4.73
N SER A 241 -5.04 -11.43 -4.65
CA SER A 241 -5.34 -10.71 -3.42
C SER A 241 -6.84 -10.83 -3.12
N PRO A 242 -7.27 -11.53 -2.06
CA PRO A 242 -8.69 -11.71 -1.79
C PRO A 242 -9.41 -10.38 -1.54
N LEU A 243 -8.66 -9.37 -1.06
CA LEU A 243 -9.18 -8.04 -0.78
C LEU A 243 -9.50 -7.25 -2.05
N LEU A 244 -8.73 -7.44 -3.12
CA LEU A 244 -8.90 -6.70 -4.38
C LEU A 244 -9.83 -7.40 -5.36
N SER A 245 -10.10 -8.70 -5.22
CA SER A 245 -10.82 -9.51 -6.23
C SER A 245 -12.15 -8.93 -6.68
N PHE A 246 -12.82 -8.17 -5.81
CA PHE A 246 -14.13 -7.59 -6.10
C PHE A 246 -14.17 -6.08 -5.83
N SER A 247 -13.03 -5.43 -5.61
CA SER A 247 -12.99 -4.00 -5.35
C SER A 247 -13.48 -3.21 -6.56
N ASN A 248 -14.25 -2.15 -6.30
CA ASN A 248 -14.51 -1.14 -7.30
C ASN A 248 -13.26 -0.28 -7.45
N THR A 249 -13.02 0.23 -8.65
CA THR A 249 -11.77 0.89 -8.99
C THR A 249 -11.98 2.29 -9.52
N ASP A 250 -12.71 2.40 -10.61
CA ASP A 250 -12.88 3.64 -11.34
C ASP A 250 -14.34 3.87 -11.72
N VAL A 251 -14.69 5.10 -12.09
CA VAL A 251 -16.01 5.45 -12.56
C VAL A 251 -15.93 6.35 -13.78
N ALA A 252 -16.64 5.99 -14.84
CA ALA A 252 -16.83 6.82 -16.02
C ALA A 252 -18.28 7.30 -16.13
N PHE A 253 -18.45 8.52 -16.63
CA PHE A 253 -19.75 9.14 -16.81
C PHE A 253 -19.98 9.57 -18.26
N ARG A 254 -21.20 9.42 -18.74
CA ARG A 254 -21.71 9.99 -19.98
C ARG A 254 -23.18 10.36 -19.78
N ASP A 255 -23.49 11.64 -19.83
CA ASP A 255 -24.85 12.17 -19.56
C ASP A 255 -25.43 11.65 -18.24
N ASP A 256 -26.47 10.85 -18.30
CA ASP A 256 -27.15 10.19 -17.18
C ASP A 256 -26.73 8.72 -16.98
N ILE A 257 -25.58 8.34 -17.50
CA ILE A 257 -25.01 7.00 -17.35
C ILE A 257 -23.76 7.09 -16.48
N MET A 258 -23.64 6.16 -15.54
CA MET A 258 -22.44 5.90 -14.77
C MET A 258 -22.00 4.46 -15.00
N VAL A 259 -20.73 4.24 -15.31
CA VAL A 259 -20.13 2.91 -15.32
C VAL A 259 -19.14 2.83 -14.17
N ALA A 260 -19.29 1.84 -13.32
CA ALA A 260 -18.37 1.52 -12.25
C ALA A 260 -17.50 0.33 -12.65
N GLY A 261 -16.21 0.55 -12.80
CA GLY A 261 -15.20 -0.48 -13.03
C GLY A 261 -14.86 -1.24 -11.75
N SER A 262 -14.38 -2.44 -11.90
CA SER A 262 -14.04 -3.35 -10.81
C SER A 262 -12.99 -4.37 -11.28
N TYR A 263 -12.21 -4.91 -10.36
CA TYR A 263 -11.31 -6.06 -10.62
C TYR A 263 -12.04 -7.28 -11.21
N HIS A 264 -13.37 -7.28 -11.15
CA HIS A 264 -14.21 -8.41 -11.60
C HIS A 264 -15.03 -8.11 -12.86
N GLY A 265 -14.89 -6.92 -13.43
CA GLY A 265 -15.64 -6.45 -14.59
C GLY A 265 -16.19 -5.04 -14.39
N PHE A 266 -17.43 -4.79 -14.81
CA PHE A 266 -18.03 -3.46 -14.63
C PHE A 266 -19.56 -3.53 -14.44
N ASN A 267 -20.12 -2.47 -13.88
CA ASN A 267 -21.54 -2.28 -13.66
C ASN A 267 -22.02 -0.97 -14.30
N ILE A 268 -23.13 -1.00 -15.01
CA ILE A 268 -23.75 0.17 -15.64
C ILE A 268 -24.97 0.59 -14.83
N TYR A 269 -25.03 1.88 -14.52
CA TYR A 269 -26.13 2.52 -13.81
C TYR A 269 -26.73 3.65 -14.62
N ALA A 270 -28.04 3.74 -14.66
CA ALA A 270 -28.75 4.94 -15.10
C ALA A 270 -28.94 5.88 -13.91
N LEU A 271 -28.63 7.16 -14.09
CA LEU A 271 -28.78 8.19 -13.06
C LEU A 271 -30.15 8.86 -13.22
N GLY A 272 -30.97 8.79 -12.18
CA GLY A 272 -32.22 9.53 -12.12
C GLY A 272 -32.00 11.05 -12.06
N ALA A 273 -33.06 11.84 -12.25
CA ALA A 273 -33.01 13.30 -12.18
C ALA A 273 -32.55 13.84 -10.80
N ASP A 274 -32.67 13.04 -9.76
CA ASP A 274 -32.17 13.30 -8.40
C ASP A 274 -30.77 12.80 -8.16
N GLY A 275 -30.14 12.20 -9.18
CA GLY A 275 -28.81 11.59 -9.15
C GLY A 275 -28.78 10.18 -8.56
N GLN A 276 -29.93 9.57 -8.25
CA GLN A 276 -29.97 8.19 -7.76
C GLN A 276 -29.55 7.22 -8.86
N PRO A 277 -28.59 6.32 -8.61
CA PRO A 277 -28.16 5.33 -9.58
C PRO A 277 -29.03 4.08 -9.53
N ASP A 278 -29.57 3.69 -10.67
CA ASP A 278 -30.32 2.45 -10.88
C ASP A 278 -29.48 1.47 -11.70
N LEU A 279 -29.20 0.27 -11.18
CA LEU A 279 -28.43 -0.75 -11.87
C LEU A 279 -29.13 -1.20 -13.16
N THR A 280 -28.46 -1.02 -14.30
CA THR A 280 -28.97 -1.37 -15.64
C THR A 280 -28.39 -2.70 -16.12
N ALA A 281 -27.08 -2.90 -15.95
CA ALA A 281 -26.40 -4.13 -16.34
C ALA A 281 -25.14 -4.39 -15.49
N SER A 282 -24.76 -5.66 -15.41
CA SER A 282 -23.51 -6.12 -14.81
C SER A 282 -22.79 -7.03 -15.80
N VAL A 283 -21.51 -6.76 -16.05
CA VAL A 283 -20.65 -7.58 -16.93
C VAL A 283 -19.53 -8.16 -16.09
N VAL A 284 -19.62 -9.45 -15.81
CA VAL A 284 -18.57 -10.19 -15.10
C VAL A 284 -17.48 -10.57 -16.12
N CYS A 285 -16.30 -9.99 -15.95
CA CYS A 285 -15.15 -10.23 -16.80
C CYS A 285 -13.85 -9.94 -16.03
N PRO A 286 -13.41 -10.86 -15.18
CA PRO A 286 -12.27 -10.66 -14.29
C PRO A 286 -10.98 -10.39 -15.06
N GLY A 287 -10.09 -9.56 -14.49
CA GLY A 287 -8.81 -9.31 -15.14
C GLY A 287 -7.96 -8.21 -14.52
N GLY A 288 -8.30 -7.73 -13.35
CA GLY A 288 -7.53 -6.68 -12.68
C GLY A 288 -8.19 -5.33 -12.75
N GLN A 289 -7.47 -4.30 -12.50
CA GLN A 289 -7.86 -2.92 -12.19
C GLN A 289 -9.25 -2.48 -12.70
N GLY A 290 -9.59 -2.75 -13.97
CA GLY A 290 -10.93 -2.45 -14.48
C GLY A 290 -11.20 -0.95 -14.61
N ASP A 291 -10.16 -0.14 -14.79
CA ASP A 291 -10.25 1.25 -15.17
C ASP A 291 -11.09 1.42 -16.43
N VAL A 292 -12.01 2.38 -16.46
CA VAL A 292 -13.03 2.51 -17.50
C VAL A 292 -13.08 3.91 -18.10
N SER A 293 -13.28 3.97 -19.43
CA SER A 293 -13.58 5.22 -20.15
C SER A 293 -14.76 5.03 -21.10
N ILE A 294 -15.60 6.04 -21.25
CA ILE A 294 -16.71 6.04 -22.19
C ILE A 294 -16.47 7.07 -23.29
N VAL A 295 -16.53 6.64 -24.55
CA VAL A 295 -16.50 7.53 -25.71
C VAL A 295 -17.64 7.15 -26.63
N ASP A 296 -18.61 8.05 -26.82
CA ASP A 296 -19.84 7.75 -27.53
C ASP A 296 -20.50 6.45 -26.98
N ASP A 297 -20.73 5.46 -27.81
CA ASP A 297 -21.30 4.17 -27.44
C ASP A 297 -20.23 3.09 -27.15
N LEU A 298 -18.95 3.49 -27.01
CA LEU A 298 -17.89 2.56 -26.66
C LEU A 298 -17.48 2.74 -25.19
N LEU A 299 -17.34 1.62 -24.50
CA LEU A 299 -16.68 1.51 -23.20
C LEU A 299 -15.35 0.82 -23.37
N ILE A 300 -14.27 1.43 -22.91
CA ILE A 300 -12.93 0.88 -22.85
C ILE A 300 -12.67 0.45 -21.44
N MET A 301 -12.11 -0.76 -21.23
CA MET A 301 -11.79 -1.32 -19.92
C MET A 301 -10.37 -1.86 -19.88
N SER A 302 -9.61 -1.47 -18.87
CA SER A 302 -8.25 -1.94 -18.59
C SER A 302 -8.24 -3.34 -17.98
N VAL A 303 -7.27 -4.15 -18.39
CA VAL A 303 -7.02 -5.51 -17.87
C VAL A 303 -5.51 -5.71 -17.65
N GLU A 304 -5.09 -5.94 -16.41
CA GLU A 304 -3.65 -6.07 -16.11
C GLU A 304 -3.25 -7.40 -15.47
N GLU A 305 -4.16 -8.05 -14.74
CA GLU A 305 -3.81 -9.25 -13.97
C GLU A 305 -3.59 -10.47 -14.83
N THR A 306 -2.73 -11.35 -14.36
CA THR A 306 -2.38 -12.62 -15.04
C THR A 306 -3.54 -13.58 -15.16
N ARG A 307 -4.59 -13.42 -14.37
CA ARG A 307 -5.82 -14.22 -14.39
C ARG A 307 -6.80 -13.84 -15.49
N GLY A 308 -6.64 -12.67 -16.13
CA GLY A 308 -7.53 -12.25 -17.21
C GLY A 308 -7.55 -13.26 -18.35
N ARG A 309 -8.75 -13.62 -18.84
CA ARG A 309 -8.96 -14.59 -19.93
C ARG A 309 -9.60 -13.93 -21.15
N VAL A 310 -9.27 -14.41 -22.33
CA VAL A 310 -9.87 -13.91 -23.58
C VAL A 310 -11.39 -14.07 -23.62
N ASP A 311 -11.93 -15.05 -22.91
CA ASP A 311 -13.36 -15.39 -22.84
C ASP A 311 -14.07 -14.89 -21.56
N CYS A 312 -13.39 -14.06 -20.73
CA CYS A 312 -13.88 -13.61 -19.43
C CYS A 312 -14.20 -14.75 -18.44
N GLY A 313 -13.57 -15.91 -18.59
CA GLY A 313 -13.78 -17.07 -17.71
C GLY A 313 -13.36 -16.78 -16.26
N LEU A 314 -14.12 -17.33 -15.30
CA LEU A 314 -13.90 -17.12 -13.86
C LEU A 314 -12.77 -17.96 -13.29
N GLU A 315 -12.40 -19.02 -13.99
CA GLU A 315 -11.34 -19.97 -13.58
C GLU A 315 -9.94 -19.35 -13.59
N GLY A 316 -9.78 -18.21 -14.27
CA GLY A 316 -8.48 -17.57 -14.43
C GLY A 316 -7.52 -18.35 -15.34
N VAL A 317 -6.23 -18.02 -15.24
CA VAL A 317 -5.15 -18.67 -16.00
C VAL A 317 -4.02 -19.00 -15.03
N THR A 318 -3.78 -20.29 -14.80
CA THR A 318 -2.75 -20.78 -13.86
C THR A 318 -1.42 -21.15 -14.54
N ALA A 319 -1.44 -21.37 -15.86
CA ALA A 319 -0.23 -21.67 -16.61
C ALA A 319 0.67 -20.44 -16.73
N GLU A 320 1.98 -20.65 -16.66
CA GLU A 320 2.97 -19.59 -16.86
C GLU A 320 2.84 -18.95 -18.25
N ILE A 321 2.71 -19.77 -19.29
CA ILE A 321 2.45 -19.36 -20.67
C ILE A 321 1.07 -19.86 -21.08
N SER A 322 0.20 -18.97 -21.57
CA SER A 322 -1.14 -19.35 -22.01
C SER A 322 -1.72 -18.40 -23.07
N TYR A 323 -2.13 -18.95 -24.20
CA TYR A 323 -2.88 -18.20 -25.22
C TYR A 323 -4.31 -17.81 -24.80
N GLU A 324 -4.80 -18.37 -23.70
CA GLU A 324 -6.09 -17.97 -23.12
C GLU A 324 -5.98 -16.70 -22.25
N ARG A 325 -4.75 -16.31 -21.88
CA ARG A 325 -4.52 -15.11 -21.07
C ARG A 325 -4.80 -13.86 -21.89
N PHE A 326 -5.48 -12.93 -21.26
CA PHE A 326 -5.72 -11.60 -21.79
C PHE A 326 -5.20 -10.52 -20.84
N ARG A 327 -4.37 -9.62 -21.36
CA ARG A 327 -3.97 -8.37 -20.68
C ARG A 327 -3.88 -7.25 -21.70
N GLY A 328 -4.42 -6.07 -21.38
CA GLY A 328 -4.52 -4.91 -22.27
C GLY A 328 -5.86 -4.22 -22.18
N LEU A 329 -6.43 -3.80 -23.29
CA LEU A 329 -7.71 -3.08 -23.34
C LEU A 329 -8.82 -3.94 -23.95
N ARG A 330 -9.97 -3.96 -23.30
CA ARG A 330 -11.23 -4.49 -23.87
C ARG A 330 -12.11 -3.34 -24.30
N ILE A 331 -12.82 -3.50 -25.38
CA ILE A 331 -13.71 -2.49 -25.94
C ILE A 331 -15.10 -3.11 -26.06
N PHE A 332 -16.07 -2.47 -25.42
CA PHE A 332 -17.46 -2.92 -25.42
C PHE A 332 -18.35 -1.90 -26.13
N ASP A 333 -19.30 -2.38 -26.91
CA ASP A 333 -20.44 -1.62 -27.41
C ASP A 333 -21.48 -1.58 -26.30
N ILE A 334 -21.81 -0.37 -25.85
CA ILE A 334 -22.80 -0.04 -24.83
C ILE A 334 -23.99 0.77 -25.41
N SER A 335 -24.22 0.71 -26.72
CA SER A 335 -25.41 1.34 -27.34
C SER A 335 -26.71 0.77 -26.80
N ASP A 336 -26.72 -0.52 -26.46
CA ASP A 336 -27.76 -1.14 -25.62
C ASP A 336 -27.20 -1.36 -24.21
N LEU A 337 -27.48 -0.44 -23.31
CA LEU A 337 -26.99 -0.47 -21.91
C LEU A 337 -27.37 -1.75 -21.16
N THR A 338 -28.41 -2.44 -21.59
CA THR A 338 -28.87 -3.69 -20.95
C THR A 338 -28.13 -4.93 -21.47
N ARG A 339 -27.39 -4.79 -22.57
CA ARG A 339 -26.68 -5.87 -23.24
C ARG A 339 -25.32 -5.45 -23.81
N PRO A 340 -24.40 -5.01 -22.96
CA PRO A 340 -23.04 -4.69 -23.39
C PRO A 340 -22.40 -5.87 -24.14
N LYS A 341 -21.67 -5.57 -25.23
CA LYS A 341 -21.00 -6.59 -26.03
C LYS A 341 -19.55 -6.20 -26.23
N GLN A 342 -18.61 -7.11 -25.99
CA GLN A 342 -17.23 -6.92 -26.41
C GLN A 342 -17.16 -6.92 -27.92
N VAL A 343 -16.65 -5.83 -28.51
CA VAL A 343 -16.54 -5.60 -29.96
C VAL A 343 -15.09 -5.43 -30.42
N GLY A 344 -14.17 -5.23 -29.46
CA GLY A 344 -12.74 -5.10 -29.77
C GLY A 344 -11.89 -5.47 -28.56
N ALA A 345 -10.60 -5.66 -28.81
CA ALA A 345 -9.60 -5.91 -27.79
C ALA A 345 -8.21 -5.62 -28.34
N VAL A 346 -7.33 -5.09 -27.48
CA VAL A 346 -5.91 -4.90 -27.77
C VAL A 346 -5.11 -5.55 -26.66
N GLN A 347 -4.31 -6.56 -26.99
CA GLN A 347 -3.39 -7.17 -26.04
C GLN A 347 -2.08 -6.39 -26.01
N THR A 348 -1.53 -6.18 -24.81
CA THR A 348 -0.27 -5.48 -24.59
C THR A 348 0.71 -6.36 -23.83
N CYS A 349 2.00 -6.03 -23.88
CA CYS A 349 3.04 -6.82 -23.22
C CYS A 349 2.97 -6.78 -21.70
N ARG A 350 2.47 -5.68 -21.14
CA ARG A 350 2.46 -5.44 -19.68
C ARG A 350 1.06 -5.23 -19.12
N GLY A 351 0.02 -5.55 -19.88
CA GLY A 351 -1.36 -5.27 -19.49
C GLY A 351 -1.69 -3.78 -19.52
N SER A 352 -2.79 -3.43 -18.90
CA SER A 352 -3.27 -2.06 -18.71
C SER A 352 -3.75 -1.91 -17.27
N HIS A 353 -3.01 -1.14 -16.48
CA HIS A 353 -3.45 -0.73 -15.15
C HIS A 353 -4.51 0.35 -15.30
N THR A 354 -4.11 1.45 -15.92
CA THR A 354 -4.99 2.53 -16.34
C THR A 354 -4.75 2.84 -17.82
N HIS A 355 -5.70 3.49 -18.45
CA HIS A 355 -5.55 4.00 -19.80
C HIS A 355 -6.09 5.43 -19.88
N SER A 356 -5.60 6.21 -20.83
CA SER A 356 -6.04 7.59 -21.01
C SER A 356 -6.51 7.81 -22.42
N VAL A 357 -7.75 8.27 -22.58
CA VAL A 357 -8.26 8.75 -23.87
C VAL A 357 -7.63 10.09 -24.17
N VAL A 358 -6.79 10.12 -25.20
CA VAL A 358 -5.96 11.31 -25.55
C VAL A 358 -6.66 12.20 -26.54
N SER A 359 -7.25 11.60 -27.55
CA SER A 359 -7.95 12.35 -28.59
C SER A 359 -9.03 11.54 -29.27
N GLY A 360 -9.96 12.22 -29.90
CA GLY A 360 -10.93 11.62 -30.78
C GLY A 360 -12.38 11.68 -30.26
N PRO A 361 -13.34 11.08 -30.99
CA PRO A 361 -13.11 10.60 -32.37
C PRO A 361 -12.76 11.73 -33.32
N ASP A 362 -11.75 11.54 -34.15
CA ASP A 362 -11.39 12.49 -35.21
C ASP A 362 -12.37 12.41 -36.40
N ALA A 363 -12.09 13.15 -37.49
CA ALA A 363 -12.93 13.18 -38.67
C ALA A 363 -13.06 11.80 -39.39
N ASP A 364 -12.09 10.91 -39.16
CA ASP A 364 -12.07 9.55 -39.70
C ASP A 364 -12.67 8.54 -38.69
N GLY A 365 -13.15 9.00 -37.55
CA GLY A 365 -13.69 8.17 -36.46
C GLY A 365 -12.61 7.40 -35.72
N LYS A 366 -11.43 7.96 -35.55
CA LYS A 366 -10.33 7.33 -34.81
C LYS A 366 -10.17 7.97 -33.43
N LEU A 367 -9.97 7.13 -32.45
CA LEU A 367 -9.72 7.44 -31.07
C LEU A 367 -8.28 7.02 -30.72
N ILE A 368 -7.53 7.88 -30.05
CA ILE A 368 -6.19 7.56 -29.56
C ILE A 368 -6.22 7.41 -28.03
N VAL A 369 -5.65 6.31 -27.58
CA VAL A 369 -5.53 5.95 -26.18
C VAL A 369 -4.08 5.68 -25.85
N TYR A 370 -3.59 6.23 -24.73
CA TYR A 370 -2.29 5.86 -24.16
C TYR A 370 -2.49 4.79 -23.09
N ASN A 371 -1.59 3.82 -23.10
CA ASN A 371 -1.51 2.75 -22.11
C ASN A 371 -0.08 2.63 -21.60
N SER A 372 0.06 2.65 -20.29
CA SER A 372 1.30 2.31 -19.60
C SER A 372 1.06 1.08 -18.74
N GLY A 373 1.50 -0.08 -19.22
CA GLY A 373 1.37 -1.32 -18.46
C GLY A 373 2.35 -1.36 -17.30
N ILE A 374 1.91 -1.82 -16.14
CA ILE A 374 2.72 -1.94 -14.92
C ILE A 374 3.03 -3.38 -14.53
N SER A 375 2.34 -4.36 -15.11
CA SER A 375 2.57 -5.77 -14.86
C SER A 375 3.90 -6.26 -15.42
N ARG A 376 4.32 -7.47 -15.00
CA ARG A 376 5.47 -8.17 -15.64
C ARG A 376 5.25 -8.30 -17.13
N VAL A 377 6.33 -8.19 -17.90
CA VAL A 377 6.30 -8.42 -19.34
C VAL A 377 5.90 -9.87 -19.60
N ARG A 378 5.00 -10.08 -20.55
CA ARG A 378 4.58 -11.42 -20.99
C ARG A 378 5.70 -12.10 -21.73
N ASP A 379 5.75 -13.42 -21.65
CA ASP A 379 6.66 -14.23 -22.46
C ASP A 379 6.37 -14.08 -23.95
N GLU A 380 7.43 -14.08 -24.79
CA GLU A 380 7.32 -13.99 -26.24
C GLU A 380 6.54 -15.17 -26.85
N GLU A 381 6.59 -16.35 -26.21
CA GLU A 381 5.79 -17.49 -26.62
C GLU A 381 4.29 -17.26 -26.39
N GLU A 382 3.93 -16.48 -25.37
CA GLU A 382 2.53 -16.14 -25.09
C GLU A 382 2.02 -15.00 -25.97
N LEU A 383 2.82 -13.95 -26.14
CA LEU A 383 2.51 -12.82 -27.01
C LEU A 383 3.75 -12.38 -27.78
N PRO A 384 3.82 -12.66 -29.07
CA PRO A 384 4.98 -12.30 -29.90
C PRO A 384 5.31 -10.81 -29.86
N GLY A 385 6.60 -10.48 -29.71
CA GLY A 385 7.10 -9.12 -29.64
C GLY A 385 7.18 -8.55 -28.21
N CYS A 386 6.92 -9.35 -27.19
CA CYS A 386 7.11 -8.97 -25.80
C CYS A 386 8.47 -9.45 -25.30
N PHE A 387 9.34 -8.52 -24.94
CA PHE A 387 10.67 -8.77 -24.41
C PHE A 387 10.86 -7.95 -23.14
N ASP A 388 11.50 -8.51 -22.12
CA ASP A 388 11.79 -7.85 -20.84
C ASP A 388 13.29 -7.59 -20.63
N GLU A 389 14.15 -7.98 -21.56
CA GLU A 389 15.58 -7.77 -21.43
C GLU A 389 15.95 -6.28 -21.42
N SER A 390 16.69 -5.87 -20.39
CA SER A 390 17.18 -4.51 -20.18
C SER A 390 18.43 -4.57 -19.29
N PRO A 391 19.38 -3.63 -19.40
CA PRO A 391 19.52 -2.62 -20.42
C PRO A 391 20.26 -3.13 -21.66
N GLY A 392 19.86 -2.70 -22.84
CA GLY A 392 20.60 -2.91 -24.08
C GLY A 392 19.81 -3.54 -25.24
N ASP A 393 18.60 -4.04 -25.01
CA ASP A 393 17.71 -4.49 -26.08
C ASP A 393 16.63 -3.42 -26.34
N ASP A 394 16.66 -2.80 -27.50
CA ASP A 394 15.70 -1.77 -27.92
C ASP A 394 14.28 -2.33 -28.22
N ARG A 395 14.12 -3.64 -28.22
CA ARG A 395 12.84 -4.32 -28.35
C ARG A 395 12.08 -4.42 -27.02
N THR A 396 12.73 -4.07 -25.90
CA THR A 396 12.12 -4.23 -24.57
C THR A 396 10.74 -3.58 -24.47
N ALA A 397 9.81 -4.23 -23.80
CA ALA A 397 8.49 -3.68 -23.46
C ALA A 397 8.54 -2.73 -22.26
N LEU A 398 9.70 -2.59 -21.62
CA LEU A 398 9.95 -1.62 -20.55
C LEU A 398 10.27 -0.24 -21.15
N PHE A 399 10.19 0.79 -20.33
CA PHE A 399 10.58 2.18 -20.65
C PHE A 399 9.80 2.84 -21.78
N ARG A 400 8.59 2.35 -22.08
CA ARG A 400 7.73 2.88 -23.15
C ARG A 400 6.27 2.95 -22.69
N ILE A 401 5.47 3.70 -23.44
CA ILE A 401 4.02 3.61 -23.41
C ILE A 401 3.52 3.05 -24.74
N ASP A 402 2.33 2.46 -24.75
CA ASP A 402 1.68 2.04 -25.98
C ASP A 402 0.69 3.11 -26.45
N VAL A 403 0.77 3.52 -27.70
CA VAL A 403 -0.18 4.38 -28.39
C VAL A 403 -1.13 3.51 -29.17
N ILE A 404 -2.41 3.53 -28.79
CA ILE A 404 -3.43 2.61 -29.30
C ILE A 404 -4.45 3.41 -30.13
N GLU A 405 -4.64 3.00 -31.38
CA GLU A 405 -5.71 3.50 -32.26
C GLU A 405 -6.95 2.60 -32.11
N ILE A 406 -8.09 3.22 -31.84
CA ILE A 406 -9.39 2.56 -31.79
C ILE A 406 -10.32 3.20 -32.85
N PRO A 407 -10.60 2.52 -33.98
CA PRO A 407 -11.59 2.97 -34.93
C PRO A 407 -12.99 2.76 -34.36
N VAL A 408 -13.76 3.84 -34.09
CA VAL A 408 -15.10 3.72 -33.45
C VAL A 408 -16.11 2.96 -34.32
N ASN A 409 -15.94 2.97 -35.63
CA ASN A 409 -16.83 2.24 -36.56
C ASN A 409 -16.41 0.78 -36.77
N ASP A 410 -15.20 0.39 -36.37
CA ASP A 410 -14.68 -0.97 -36.46
C ASP A 410 -13.72 -1.25 -35.28
N PRO A 411 -14.23 -1.32 -34.03
CA PRO A 411 -13.39 -1.52 -32.85
C PRO A 411 -12.58 -2.83 -32.87
N ALA A 412 -12.98 -3.80 -33.69
CA ALA A 412 -12.24 -5.04 -33.88
C ALA A 412 -10.86 -4.81 -34.60
N ALA A 413 -10.70 -3.69 -35.31
CA ALA A 413 -9.46 -3.29 -35.95
C ALA A 413 -8.53 -2.47 -35.03
N SER A 414 -8.85 -2.34 -33.75
CA SER A 414 -8.01 -1.64 -32.77
C SER A 414 -6.62 -2.27 -32.66
N ARG A 415 -5.59 -1.44 -32.54
CA ARG A 415 -4.21 -1.89 -32.50
C ARG A 415 -3.27 -0.89 -31.86
N ILE A 416 -2.13 -1.36 -31.39
CA ILE A 416 -0.99 -0.50 -31.07
C ILE A 416 -0.44 0.04 -32.39
N ILE A 417 -0.30 1.36 -32.50
CA ILE A 417 0.25 2.04 -33.67
C ILE A 417 1.68 2.50 -33.46
N ASP A 418 2.06 2.75 -32.21
CA ASP A 418 3.41 3.11 -31.80
C ASP A 418 3.65 2.73 -30.33
N SER A 419 4.92 2.63 -29.96
CA SER A 419 5.34 2.38 -28.58
C SER A 419 6.61 3.20 -28.25
N PRO A 420 6.49 4.52 -28.15
CA PRO A 420 7.63 5.40 -27.96
C PRO A 420 8.31 5.17 -26.61
N ALA A 421 9.66 5.15 -26.62
CA ALA A 421 10.51 4.97 -25.45
C ALA A 421 10.60 6.29 -24.64
N VAL A 422 9.49 6.74 -24.09
CA VAL A 422 9.37 8.03 -23.39
C VAL A 422 10.19 8.12 -22.10
N PHE A 423 10.66 6.99 -21.58
CA PHE A 423 11.51 6.92 -20.38
C PHE A 423 13.01 6.77 -20.72
N ALA A 424 13.38 6.81 -21.99
CA ALA A 424 14.78 6.80 -22.37
C ALA A 424 15.51 8.07 -21.88
N ASP A 425 16.79 7.93 -21.59
CA ASP A 425 17.66 9.04 -21.27
C ASP A 425 17.70 10.04 -22.45
N PRO A 426 17.43 11.33 -22.22
CA PRO A 426 17.28 12.30 -23.32
C PRO A 426 18.58 12.63 -24.05
N GLU A 427 19.75 12.43 -23.41
CA GLU A 427 21.04 12.76 -24.00
C GLU A 427 21.66 11.56 -24.75
N THR A 428 21.49 10.38 -24.21
CA THR A 428 22.14 9.16 -24.70
C THR A 428 21.20 8.20 -25.43
N GLY A 429 19.87 8.34 -25.25
CA GLY A 429 18.87 7.39 -25.73
C GLY A 429 18.88 6.05 -24.99
N ALA A 430 19.62 5.95 -23.88
CA ALA A 430 19.69 4.70 -23.13
C ALA A 430 18.32 4.36 -22.50
N LEU A 431 17.91 3.08 -22.64
CA LEU A 431 16.63 2.58 -22.13
C LEU A 431 16.66 2.19 -20.64
N SER A 432 17.65 2.65 -19.88
CA SER A 432 17.79 2.34 -18.46
C SER A 432 16.85 3.14 -17.52
N GLY A 433 15.95 3.93 -18.11
CA GLY A 433 15.01 4.77 -17.38
C GLY A 433 15.60 6.12 -16.93
N LEU A 434 14.72 7.06 -16.58
CA LEU A 434 15.08 8.41 -16.11
C LEU A 434 15.61 8.38 -14.68
N TRP A 435 15.07 7.51 -13.87
CA TRP A 435 15.41 7.35 -12.48
C TRP A 435 15.76 5.89 -12.20
N ARG A 436 16.84 5.67 -11.48
CA ARG A 436 17.34 4.31 -11.20
C ARG A 436 16.61 3.61 -10.06
N GLY A 437 15.81 4.37 -9.31
CA GLY A 437 15.21 3.90 -8.07
C GLY A 437 16.19 3.94 -6.91
N GLY A 438 15.77 3.45 -5.76
CA GLY A 438 16.55 3.30 -4.55
C GLY A 438 16.09 4.20 -3.41
N ASP A 439 16.92 4.23 -2.37
CA ASP A 439 16.73 5.06 -1.17
C ASP A 439 17.26 6.47 -1.43
N HIS A 440 16.42 7.46 -1.18
CA HIS A 440 16.74 8.89 -1.37
C HIS A 440 17.28 9.56 -0.11
N GLY A 441 17.39 8.82 0.99
CA GLY A 441 17.87 9.31 2.27
C GLY A 441 16.82 9.27 3.39
N GLU A 442 17.20 9.79 4.54
CA GLU A 442 16.38 9.73 5.76
C GLU A 442 15.02 10.43 5.57
N ASN A 443 13.93 9.74 5.89
CA ASN A 443 12.54 10.18 5.77
C ASN A 443 12.00 10.28 4.33
N THR A 444 12.64 9.64 3.35
CA THR A 444 12.12 9.53 1.99
C THR A 444 11.62 8.11 1.71
N GLN A 445 10.80 7.95 0.67
CA GLN A 445 10.36 6.64 0.22
C GLN A 445 11.42 6.00 -0.68
N GLU A 446 11.61 4.69 -0.55
CA GLU A 446 12.32 3.92 -1.56
C GLU A 446 11.44 3.86 -2.82
N THR A 447 11.98 4.29 -3.96
CA THR A 447 11.26 4.29 -5.24
C THR A 447 11.86 3.27 -6.20
N TYR A 448 11.05 2.83 -7.16
CA TYR A 448 11.50 1.97 -8.25
C TYR A 448 12.08 2.81 -9.41
N ARG A 449 12.81 2.15 -10.31
CA ARG A 449 13.25 2.80 -11.54
C ARG A 449 12.05 3.26 -12.37
N THR A 450 12.20 4.35 -13.11
CA THR A 450 11.15 4.89 -13.97
C THR A 450 11.08 4.10 -15.28
N ASP A 451 10.28 3.07 -15.33
CA ASP A 451 10.06 2.22 -16.51
C ASP A 451 8.59 2.14 -16.94
N GLN A 452 7.71 2.85 -16.23
CA GLN A 452 6.27 2.86 -16.42
C GLN A 452 5.62 4.08 -15.76
N CYS A 453 4.39 4.41 -16.14
CA CYS A 453 3.52 5.31 -15.39
C CYS A 453 2.39 4.53 -14.73
N HIS A 454 2.00 4.95 -13.52
CA HIS A 454 0.78 4.45 -12.88
C HIS A 454 -0.44 5.03 -13.60
N ASP A 455 -0.48 6.34 -13.77
CA ASP A 455 -1.52 7.09 -14.47
C ASP A 455 -0.94 8.15 -15.40
N ILE A 456 -1.68 8.46 -16.47
CA ILE A 456 -1.40 9.59 -17.36
C ILE A 456 -2.68 10.43 -17.46
N THR A 457 -2.63 11.65 -16.97
CA THR A 457 -3.73 12.61 -17.07
C THR A 457 -3.55 13.50 -18.29
N VAL A 458 -4.61 13.64 -19.08
CA VAL A 458 -4.58 14.37 -20.36
C VAL A 458 -5.27 15.73 -20.22
N PHE A 459 -4.61 16.78 -20.72
CA PHE A 459 -5.10 18.16 -20.78
C PHE A 459 -5.23 18.59 -22.25
N PRO A 460 -6.31 18.19 -22.96
CA PRO A 460 -6.40 18.39 -24.42
C PRO A 460 -6.33 19.86 -24.86
N SER A 461 -6.90 20.78 -24.06
CA SER A 461 -6.88 22.21 -24.35
C SER A 461 -5.49 22.83 -24.31
N LEU A 462 -4.52 22.15 -23.66
CA LEU A 462 -3.14 22.60 -23.56
C LEU A 462 -2.20 21.81 -24.48
N ASN A 463 -2.69 20.76 -25.16
CA ASN A 463 -1.89 19.76 -25.85
C ASN A 463 -0.83 19.11 -24.93
N LEU A 464 -1.18 18.88 -23.66
CA LEU A 464 -0.30 18.32 -22.67
C LEU A 464 -0.91 17.07 -22.03
N ALA A 465 -0.03 16.16 -21.64
CA ALA A 465 -0.36 15.11 -20.69
C ALA A 465 0.67 15.07 -19.56
N ALA A 466 0.27 14.63 -18.38
CA ALA A 466 1.14 14.50 -17.22
C ALA A 466 1.02 13.08 -16.66
N GLY A 467 2.16 12.41 -16.49
CA GLY A 467 2.25 11.04 -15.98
C GLY A 467 2.83 10.99 -14.58
N ALA A 468 2.21 10.20 -13.70
CA ALA A 468 2.79 9.76 -12.43
C ALA A 468 3.57 8.46 -12.68
N CYS A 469 4.90 8.57 -12.81
CA CYS A 469 5.73 7.51 -13.38
C CYS A 469 6.87 7.16 -12.43
N SER A 470 6.72 6.12 -11.62
CA SER A 470 7.71 5.56 -10.65
C SER A 470 8.93 6.47 -10.38
N GLY A 471 8.84 7.31 -9.35
CA GLY A 471 9.91 8.26 -8.99
C GLY A 471 10.02 9.52 -9.85
N ASN A 472 9.19 9.68 -10.87
CA ASN A 472 9.14 10.89 -11.72
C ASN A 472 7.71 11.35 -11.98
N GLY A 473 7.51 12.68 -11.93
CA GLY A 473 6.43 13.33 -12.66
C GLY A 473 6.91 13.63 -14.08
N ILE A 474 6.16 13.24 -15.11
CA ILE A 474 6.56 13.42 -16.51
C ILE A 474 5.53 14.27 -17.23
N LEU A 475 5.99 15.26 -18.04
CA LEU A 475 5.16 16.03 -18.94
C LEU A 475 5.41 15.60 -20.38
N PHE A 476 4.31 15.44 -21.11
CA PHE A 476 4.31 15.11 -22.54
C PHE A 476 3.67 16.23 -23.35
N ASP A 477 4.29 16.58 -24.48
CA ASP A 477 3.62 17.25 -25.59
C ASP A 477 2.80 16.20 -26.36
N ILE A 478 1.52 16.45 -26.52
CA ILE A 478 0.57 15.61 -27.24
C ILE A 478 -0.11 16.39 -28.39
N ALA A 479 0.55 17.43 -28.92
CA ALA A 479 0.05 18.17 -30.09
C ALA A 479 -0.18 17.23 -31.29
N ASP A 480 0.67 16.20 -31.45
CA ASP A 480 0.37 15.03 -32.25
C ASP A 480 0.09 13.85 -31.30
N PRO A 481 -1.17 13.48 -31.11
CA PRO A 481 -1.52 12.39 -30.20
C PRO A 481 -0.98 11.02 -30.63
N ASN A 482 -0.58 10.84 -31.88
CA ASN A 482 0.03 9.59 -32.35
C ASN A 482 1.52 9.50 -32.00
N ALA A 483 2.16 10.62 -31.67
CA ALA A 483 3.59 10.70 -31.41
C ALA A 483 3.87 11.57 -30.18
N PRO A 484 3.55 11.12 -28.95
CA PRO A 484 3.81 11.89 -27.74
C PRO A 484 5.31 12.09 -27.53
N GLU A 485 5.70 13.30 -27.16
CA GLU A 485 7.07 13.66 -26.84
C GLU A 485 7.18 14.05 -25.36
N ARG A 486 8.14 13.47 -24.64
CA ARG A 486 8.43 13.94 -23.30
C ARG A 486 9.14 15.28 -23.36
N ILE A 487 8.55 16.29 -22.71
CA ILE A 487 9.10 17.67 -22.69
C ILE A 487 9.76 18.02 -21.35
N ASP A 488 9.37 17.34 -20.26
CA ASP A 488 9.98 17.54 -18.95
C ASP A 488 9.82 16.31 -18.08
N ALA A 489 10.70 16.16 -17.09
CA ALA A 489 10.63 15.14 -16.07
C ALA A 489 11.17 15.70 -14.74
N VAL A 490 10.36 15.58 -13.68
CA VAL A 490 10.70 16.02 -12.34
C VAL A 490 10.82 14.78 -11.47
N SER A 491 12.01 14.54 -10.90
CA SER A 491 12.18 13.46 -9.93
C SER A 491 11.57 13.86 -8.59
N ASP A 492 10.83 12.95 -7.98
CA ASP A 492 10.45 13.04 -6.58
C ASP A 492 11.59 12.50 -5.73
N SER A 493 12.07 13.30 -4.79
CA SER A 493 13.22 12.99 -3.91
C SER A 493 12.81 13.04 -2.43
#